data_14a87d770be7aba7bf16d92c605aba79
#
_entry.id   14a87d770be7aba7bf16d92c605aba79
#
_cell.length_a   1.000
_cell.length_b   1.000
_cell.length_c   1.000
_cell.angle_alpha   90.00
_cell.angle_beta   90.00
_cell.angle_gamma   90.00
#
_symmetry.space_group_name_H-M   'P 1'
#
loop_
_entity.id
_entity.type
_entity.pdbx_description
1 polymer ?
#
loop_
_entity_poly.entity_id
_entity_poly.type
_entity_poly.pdbx_seq_one_letter_code
_entity_poly.pdbx_strand_id
1 'polypeptide(L)'
;MITKKDTLPASEAYTLLDDTGFIEELTAASVLSGKSEVQARKYARKCLIEMAATPSESWLAPAARFARFIYTRSYEKKLDINTEVLQELHELSRDNLLLFLWSHKSHMDSFAFLVSLYENDFKPLPLVFAGINMNFFGFGTLARKVGSIFLRREFHDDPIYKLVFRHYIDFLIRNRLPLTWSIEGTRSRTGKLSPPKLGILTWVLEACERQDMQNVKFVPVSIAFDRIAEIDDYVALQQGLPKRKESLRWFMNYVFGMKDPYGKIYVRYGEPVSIGDVDGALVNGDARGLASTEGAGDGPSLATRVAFEVCTHIEKVTPIKAADVLTMVLLGADGRALSEEEVYRQARKIAQLVRERGLPLAQGFSLEGLQQVSAVLLSMRGSKLVREFAKGRVPVYYIPDDRQIAAAYYRNTITHYFLAAAMGEVALAIGASDISVTREEELRDRVECLRDIFKFEFFFRPKDEFFAEVLQETSRRYSDWSGGKTSLKKQLRQSPPRFGHAILRSIAEAYYVVAVVLSELGEEPVTDAKRFAADLLQPGREMLLRRQISGESSISSDLYATGLQLAQHRGLLIPDGQNLAAGRRVFLDEVYEIVTAINLLQSNYNRAWFTS
;
A
#
# COMPACT_ATOMS: atom_id res chain seq x y z
N MET A 1 6.95 37.08 -14.92
CA MET A 1 7.89 36.63 -13.87
C MET A 1 7.17 36.79 -12.54
N ILE A 2 6.48 35.75 -12.05
CA ILE A 2 5.79 35.79 -10.74
C ILE A 2 6.85 35.38 -9.72
N THR A 3 7.25 36.30 -8.87
CA THR A 3 8.18 36.04 -7.77
C THR A 3 7.55 35.03 -6.80
N LYS A 4 8.08 33.82 -6.79
CA LYS A 4 7.76 32.78 -5.79
C LYS A 4 8.12 33.35 -4.42
N LYS A 5 7.14 33.56 -3.53
CA LYS A 5 7.44 33.81 -2.11
C LYS A 5 7.90 32.49 -1.50
N ASP A 6 9.12 32.41 -1.02
CA ASP A 6 9.72 31.20 -0.44
C ASP A 6 9.03 30.72 0.85
N THR A 7 8.31 31.59 1.54
CA THR A 7 7.45 31.29 2.69
C THR A 7 6.33 32.32 2.81
N LEU A 8 5.09 31.88 2.98
CA LEU A 8 3.96 32.77 3.31
C LEU A 8 3.91 32.99 4.82
N PRO A 9 3.87 34.26 5.29
CA PRO A 9 3.61 34.53 6.71
C PRO A 9 2.26 33.97 7.12
N ALA A 10 2.17 33.40 8.31
CA ALA A 10 0.90 32.91 8.86
C ALA A 10 -0.23 33.97 8.84
N SER A 11 0.13 35.26 8.91
CA SER A 11 -0.79 36.39 8.83
C SER A 11 -1.57 36.45 7.51
N GLU A 12 -0.99 35.99 6.39
CA GLU A 12 -1.65 36.04 5.09
C GLU A 12 -2.79 35.01 5.00
N ALA A 13 -2.71 33.87 5.66
CA ALA A 13 -3.82 32.90 5.70
C ALA A 13 -5.06 33.48 6.43
N TYR A 14 -4.86 34.39 7.39
CA TYR A 14 -5.99 35.00 8.10
C TYR A 14 -6.78 36.02 7.27
N THR A 15 -6.21 36.52 6.17
CA THR A 15 -6.93 37.42 5.25
C THR A 15 -8.12 36.73 4.58
N LEU A 16 -8.13 35.39 4.54
CA LEU A 16 -9.27 34.60 4.08
C LEU A 16 -10.58 34.91 4.82
N LEU A 17 -10.49 35.23 6.12
CA LEU A 17 -11.66 35.52 6.96
C LEU A 17 -12.30 36.88 6.65
N ASP A 18 -11.60 37.73 5.90
CA ASP A 18 -12.05 39.06 5.50
C ASP A 18 -12.39 39.10 4.00
N ASP A 19 -12.29 37.97 3.28
CA ASP A 19 -12.71 37.83 1.90
C ASP A 19 -14.22 37.89 1.78
N THR A 20 -14.75 38.68 0.82
CA THR A 20 -16.18 38.90 0.65
C THR A 20 -16.94 37.63 0.32
N GLY A 21 -16.38 36.78 -0.57
CA GLY A 21 -16.98 35.50 -0.93
C GLY A 21 -17.02 34.53 0.27
N PHE A 22 -15.97 34.52 1.09
CA PHE A 22 -15.95 33.73 2.32
C PHE A 22 -17.04 34.19 3.30
N ILE A 23 -17.22 35.50 3.46
CA ILE A 23 -18.22 36.07 4.40
C ILE A 23 -19.66 35.73 3.96
N GLU A 24 -19.95 35.82 2.67
CA GLU A 24 -21.28 35.47 2.11
C GLU A 24 -21.61 33.98 2.36
N GLU A 25 -20.65 33.09 2.08
CA GLU A 25 -20.82 31.65 2.31
C GLU A 25 -20.86 31.30 3.80
N LEU A 26 -20.15 32.05 4.66
CA LEU A 26 -20.19 31.86 6.10
C LEU A 26 -21.55 32.17 6.67
N THR A 27 -22.27 33.15 6.11
CA THR A 27 -23.65 33.45 6.50
C THR A 27 -24.57 32.26 6.24
N ALA A 28 -24.46 31.60 5.07
CA ALA A 28 -25.23 30.41 4.78
C ALA A 28 -24.83 29.22 5.71
N ALA A 29 -23.53 29.01 5.94
CA ALA A 29 -23.04 27.96 6.84
C ALA A 29 -23.45 28.22 8.32
N SER A 30 -23.60 29.48 8.72
CA SER A 30 -24.06 29.85 10.07
C SER A 30 -25.50 29.37 10.33
N VAL A 31 -26.37 29.53 9.36
CA VAL A 31 -27.77 29.05 9.41
C VAL A 31 -27.80 27.54 9.56
N LEU A 32 -27.04 26.81 8.71
CA LEU A 32 -26.97 25.34 8.75
C LEU A 32 -26.42 24.80 10.09
N SER A 33 -25.55 25.58 10.74
CA SER A 33 -24.94 25.18 12.02
C SER A 33 -25.71 25.67 13.26
N GLY A 34 -26.81 26.41 13.07
CA GLY A 34 -27.58 27.00 14.16
C GLY A 34 -26.82 28.04 14.98
N LYS A 35 -25.82 28.73 14.40
CA LYS A 35 -25.00 29.74 15.06
C LYS A 35 -25.34 31.14 14.54
N SER A 36 -25.23 32.17 15.41
CA SER A 36 -25.27 33.55 14.92
C SER A 36 -24.03 33.86 14.08
N GLU A 37 -24.09 34.86 13.19
CA GLU A 37 -22.93 35.25 12.34
C GLU A 37 -21.69 35.57 13.16
N VAL A 38 -21.82 36.24 14.30
CA VAL A 38 -20.72 36.57 15.22
C VAL A 38 -20.10 35.29 15.78
N GLN A 39 -20.93 34.31 16.16
CA GLN A 39 -20.46 33.01 16.66
C GLN A 39 -19.79 32.22 15.55
N ALA A 40 -20.37 32.21 14.35
CA ALA A 40 -19.86 31.54 13.17
C ALA A 40 -18.47 32.10 12.77
N ARG A 41 -18.32 33.43 12.75
CA ARG A 41 -17.02 34.08 12.45
C ARG A 41 -15.95 33.75 13.50
N LYS A 42 -16.31 33.79 14.79
CA LYS A 42 -15.40 33.39 15.87
C LYS A 42 -14.99 31.92 15.75
N TYR A 43 -15.95 31.06 15.39
CA TYR A 43 -15.69 29.63 15.21
C TYR A 43 -14.84 29.34 13.97
N ALA A 44 -15.13 29.99 12.83
CA ALA A 44 -14.33 29.89 11.62
C ALA A 44 -12.85 30.28 11.88
N ARG A 45 -12.62 31.39 12.61
CA ARG A 45 -11.28 31.80 13.03
C ARG A 45 -10.60 30.71 13.89
N LYS A 46 -11.33 30.09 14.81
CA LYS A 46 -10.81 29.00 15.63
C LYS A 46 -10.42 27.80 14.77
N CYS A 47 -11.26 27.43 13.80
CA CYS A 47 -10.98 26.34 12.86
C CYS A 47 -9.72 26.62 12.02
N LEU A 48 -9.57 27.84 11.52
CA LEU A 48 -8.38 28.21 10.75
C LEU A 48 -7.08 28.19 11.61
N ILE A 49 -7.14 28.70 12.85
CA ILE A 49 -6.01 28.61 13.79
C ILE A 49 -5.65 27.15 14.12
N GLU A 50 -6.67 26.29 14.21
CA GLU A 50 -6.48 24.86 14.48
C GLU A 50 -5.77 24.16 13.32
N MET A 51 -6.12 24.49 12.06
CA MET A 51 -5.59 23.77 10.89
C MET A 51 -4.38 24.41 10.25
N ALA A 52 -4.25 25.74 10.24
CA ALA A 52 -3.28 26.42 9.42
C ALA A 52 -1.82 26.12 9.82
N ALA A 53 -1.00 25.83 8.82
CA ALA A 53 0.45 25.80 8.97
C ALA A 53 1.00 27.23 9.15
N THR A 54 2.10 27.36 9.90
CA THR A 54 2.78 28.63 10.13
C THR A 54 4.27 28.47 9.83
N PRO A 55 4.65 28.10 8.57
CA PRO A 55 6.01 27.75 8.24
C PRO A 55 6.98 28.91 8.53
N SER A 56 8.15 28.55 9.06
CA SER A 56 9.20 29.50 9.40
C SER A 56 10.56 28.90 9.05
N GLU A 57 11.30 29.56 8.19
CA GLU A 57 12.58 29.09 7.69
C GLU A 57 13.59 28.82 8.83
N SER A 58 13.57 29.64 9.87
CA SER A 58 14.44 29.48 11.05
C SER A 58 14.22 28.15 11.81
N TRP A 59 13.06 27.49 11.62
CA TRP A 59 12.74 26.23 12.28
C TRP A 59 13.04 25.00 11.41
N LEU A 60 13.31 25.15 10.11
CA LEU A 60 13.56 24.02 9.21
C LEU A 60 14.84 23.26 9.60
N ALA A 61 15.95 23.96 9.81
CA ALA A 61 17.22 23.34 10.20
C ALA A 61 17.17 22.63 11.57
N PRO A 62 16.59 23.22 12.64
CA PRO A 62 16.34 22.50 13.89
C PRO A 62 15.45 21.27 13.72
N ALA A 63 14.38 21.36 12.92
CA ALA A 63 13.45 20.26 12.69
C ALA A 63 14.09 19.11 11.88
N ALA A 64 14.86 19.42 10.84
CA ALA A 64 15.59 18.42 10.08
C ALA A 64 16.64 17.69 10.97
N ARG A 65 17.35 18.43 11.82
CA ARG A 65 18.27 17.84 12.82
C ARG A 65 17.54 16.94 13.81
N PHE A 66 16.37 17.37 14.29
CA PHE A 66 15.54 16.58 15.20
C PHE A 66 14.99 15.31 14.49
N ALA A 67 14.47 15.43 13.29
CA ALA A 67 14.01 14.30 12.49
C ALA A 67 15.14 13.29 12.24
N ARG A 68 16.33 13.77 11.86
CA ARG A 68 17.54 12.95 11.71
C ARG A 68 17.91 12.26 13.03
N PHE A 69 17.93 12.98 14.14
CA PHE A 69 18.21 12.41 15.47
C PHE A 69 17.26 11.25 15.79
N ILE A 70 15.96 11.39 15.49
CA ILE A 70 14.97 10.34 15.75
C ILE A 70 15.28 9.08 14.94
N TYR A 71 15.37 9.17 13.61
CA TYR A 71 15.52 7.95 12.82
C TYR A 71 16.92 7.33 12.93
N THR A 72 17.98 8.13 13.12
CA THR A 72 19.36 7.60 13.25
C THR A 72 19.62 6.84 14.54
N ARG A 73 18.64 6.75 15.43
CA ARG A 73 18.73 5.87 16.61
C ARG A 73 18.75 4.38 16.23
N SER A 74 18.13 4.03 15.13
CA SER A 74 18.03 2.64 14.67
C SER A 74 18.27 2.45 13.18
N TYR A 75 18.16 3.51 12.39
CA TYR A 75 18.44 3.45 10.96
C TYR A 75 19.78 4.07 10.61
N GLU A 76 20.30 3.73 9.45
CA GLU A 76 21.51 4.34 8.92
C GLU A 76 21.35 5.85 8.76
N LYS A 77 22.47 6.59 8.94
CA LYS A 77 22.47 8.06 8.89
C LYS A 77 22.07 8.60 7.51
N LYS A 78 22.51 7.91 6.47
CA LYS A 78 22.25 8.30 5.07
C LYS A 78 21.00 7.60 4.55
N LEU A 79 20.04 8.40 4.10
CA LEU A 79 18.88 7.89 3.38
C LEU A 79 19.31 7.43 1.98
N ASP A 80 18.71 6.36 1.50
CA ASP A 80 18.89 5.90 0.12
C ASP A 80 17.85 6.57 -0.77
N ILE A 81 18.27 7.52 -1.60
CA ILE A 81 17.41 8.42 -2.39
C ILE A 81 17.86 8.37 -3.87
N ASN A 82 16.91 8.37 -4.80
CA ASN A 82 17.18 8.62 -6.22
C ASN A 82 17.36 10.13 -6.47
N THR A 83 18.54 10.63 -6.19
CA THR A 83 18.86 12.07 -6.18
C THR A 83 18.73 12.72 -7.56
N GLU A 84 18.96 11.98 -8.63
CA GLU A 84 18.84 12.44 -10.01
C GLU A 84 17.39 12.86 -10.30
N VAL A 85 16.42 11.98 -9.96
CA VAL A 85 14.98 12.28 -10.12
C VAL A 85 14.57 13.46 -9.26
N LEU A 86 15.11 13.55 -8.04
CA LEU A 86 14.81 14.69 -7.16
C LEU A 86 15.30 16.03 -7.73
N GLN A 87 16.44 16.04 -8.43
CA GLN A 87 16.94 17.23 -9.14
C GLN A 87 16.03 17.62 -10.31
N GLU A 88 15.59 16.65 -11.12
CA GLU A 88 14.61 16.86 -12.19
C GLU A 88 13.30 17.45 -11.65
N LEU A 89 12.81 16.93 -10.51
CA LEU A 89 11.63 17.47 -9.83
C LEU A 89 11.85 18.91 -9.34
N HIS A 90 13.05 19.24 -8.88
CA HIS A 90 13.37 20.60 -8.46
C HIS A 90 13.29 21.57 -9.65
N GLU A 91 13.79 21.19 -10.81
CA GLU A 91 13.65 21.98 -12.04
C GLU A 91 12.19 22.10 -12.47
N LEU A 92 11.45 20.98 -12.49
CA LEU A 92 10.03 20.94 -12.83
C LEU A 92 9.18 21.85 -11.92
N SER A 93 9.59 21.99 -10.65
CA SER A 93 8.89 22.82 -9.66
C SER A 93 8.92 24.33 -9.99
N ARG A 94 9.77 24.78 -10.92
CA ARG A 94 9.84 26.20 -11.31
C ARG A 94 8.57 26.66 -12.03
N ASP A 95 8.02 25.77 -12.86
CA ASP A 95 6.86 26.08 -13.70
C ASP A 95 5.59 25.38 -13.23
N ASN A 96 5.71 24.33 -12.40
CA ASN A 96 4.61 23.49 -11.95
C ASN A 96 4.42 23.54 -10.44
N LEU A 97 3.19 23.40 -9.99
CA LEU A 97 2.86 23.09 -8.60
C LEU A 97 3.04 21.60 -8.36
N LEU A 98 3.96 21.23 -7.46
CA LEU A 98 4.21 19.83 -7.13
C LEU A 98 3.47 19.42 -5.86
N LEU A 99 2.70 18.33 -5.96
CA LEU A 99 1.94 17.72 -4.89
C LEU A 99 2.50 16.31 -4.64
N PHE A 100 3.12 16.09 -3.47
CA PHE A 100 3.81 14.84 -3.18
C PHE A 100 2.86 13.86 -2.46
N LEU A 101 2.69 12.69 -3.04
CA LEU A 101 1.83 11.63 -2.54
C LEU A 101 2.66 10.39 -2.21
N TRP A 102 2.74 10.04 -0.92
CA TRP A 102 3.65 9.00 -0.45
C TRP A 102 2.93 7.80 0.16
N SER A 103 3.59 6.62 0.05
CA SER A 103 3.18 5.38 0.70
C SER A 103 3.45 5.44 2.21
N HIS A 104 2.51 4.94 3.03
CA HIS A 104 2.61 5.03 4.49
C HIS A 104 2.91 3.69 5.13
N LYS A 105 4.12 3.51 5.66
CA LYS A 105 4.62 2.26 6.25
C LYS A 105 4.96 2.39 7.74
N SER A 106 5.49 3.55 8.16
CA SER A 106 6.03 3.75 9.50
C SER A 106 5.77 5.17 10.01
N HIS A 107 5.86 5.38 11.30
CA HIS A 107 5.92 6.73 11.89
C HIS A 107 7.15 7.52 11.41
N MET A 108 8.16 6.84 10.87
CA MET A 108 9.37 7.48 10.35
C MET A 108 9.21 8.09 8.96
N ASP A 109 8.13 7.79 8.24
CA ASP A 109 7.93 8.21 6.84
C ASP A 109 8.04 9.74 6.68
N SER A 110 7.28 10.50 7.46
CA SER A 110 7.28 11.96 7.37
C SER A 110 8.64 12.59 7.76
N PHE A 111 9.37 11.98 8.69
CA PHE A 111 10.70 12.42 9.05
C PHE A 111 11.72 12.14 7.94
N ALA A 112 11.68 10.94 7.36
CA ALA A 112 12.55 10.57 6.26
C ALA A 112 12.27 11.43 5.01
N PHE A 113 10.99 11.65 4.68
CA PHE A 113 10.58 12.50 3.58
C PHE A 113 11.05 13.95 3.76
N LEU A 114 10.81 14.57 4.93
CA LEU A 114 11.25 15.92 5.22
C LEU A 114 12.78 16.06 5.08
N VAL A 115 13.54 15.13 5.67
CA VAL A 115 15.00 15.14 5.62
C VAL A 115 15.50 14.93 4.20
N SER A 116 14.86 14.03 3.41
CA SER A 116 15.26 13.79 2.04
C SER A 116 15.17 15.03 1.15
N LEU A 117 14.14 15.85 1.33
CA LEU A 117 13.99 17.13 0.61
C LEU A 117 14.95 18.21 1.14
N TYR A 118 15.02 18.35 2.48
CA TYR A 118 15.83 19.39 3.12
C TYR A 118 17.33 19.23 2.82
N GLU A 119 17.86 18.01 2.87
CA GLU A 119 19.28 17.72 2.61
C GLU A 119 19.69 17.81 1.15
N ASN A 120 18.73 17.80 0.24
CA ASN A 120 18.95 18.02 -1.19
C ASN A 120 18.51 19.41 -1.67
N ASP A 121 18.42 20.37 -0.74
CA ASP A 121 18.11 21.79 -1.00
C ASP A 121 16.82 22.01 -1.82
N PHE A 122 15.86 21.09 -1.71
CA PHE A 122 14.56 21.23 -2.38
C PHE A 122 13.73 22.31 -1.67
N LYS A 123 13.44 23.40 -2.36
CA LYS A 123 12.70 24.55 -1.82
C LYS A 123 11.64 25.06 -2.80
N PRO A 124 10.49 25.55 -2.28
CA PRO A 124 10.04 25.47 -0.89
C PRO A 124 9.68 24.04 -0.48
N LEU A 125 9.84 23.72 0.81
CA LEU A 125 9.39 22.43 1.34
C LEU A 125 7.86 22.33 1.29
N PRO A 126 7.29 21.16 0.93
CA PRO A 126 5.85 20.99 0.89
C PRO A 126 5.21 21.04 2.28
N LEU A 127 4.01 21.63 2.35
CA LEU A 127 3.18 21.60 3.53
C LEU A 127 2.54 20.23 3.70
N VAL A 128 2.57 19.68 4.92
CA VAL A 128 2.19 18.30 5.22
C VAL A 128 0.81 18.24 5.84
N PHE A 129 -0.15 17.54 5.24
CA PHE A 129 -1.41 17.22 5.91
C PHE A 129 -1.20 16.16 6.98
N ALA A 130 -1.58 16.46 8.21
CA ALA A 130 -1.45 15.60 9.38
C ALA A 130 -2.77 15.50 10.16
N GLY A 131 -3.03 14.35 10.78
CA GLY A 131 -4.19 14.21 11.66
C GLY A 131 -4.02 15.00 12.95
N ILE A 132 -5.12 15.62 13.43
CA ILE A 132 -5.11 16.45 14.66
C ILE A 132 -4.65 15.72 15.93
N ASN A 133 -4.71 14.39 15.93
CA ASN A 133 -4.18 13.57 17.03
C ASN A 133 -2.66 13.71 17.21
N MET A 134 -1.94 14.23 16.21
CA MET A 134 -0.51 14.57 16.31
C MET A 134 -0.27 15.96 16.94
N ASN A 135 -1.35 16.73 17.18
CA ASN A 135 -1.30 18.07 17.79
C ASN A 135 -1.30 18.01 19.33
N PHE A 136 -0.35 17.28 19.92
CA PHE A 136 -0.20 17.29 21.36
C PHE A 136 0.77 18.39 21.82
N PHE A 137 0.66 18.80 23.10
CA PHE A 137 1.35 19.95 23.66
C PHE A 137 2.85 20.00 23.33
N GLY A 138 3.30 21.13 22.77
CA GLY A 138 4.68 21.37 22.35
C GLY A 138 5.02 20.89 20.94
N PHE A 139 4.68 19.65 20.59
CA PHE A 139 4.97 19.08 19.28
C PHE A 139 4.12 19.72 18.16
N GLY A 140 2.83 19.94 18.40
CA GLY A 140 1.95 20.55 17.41
C GLY A 140 2.37 21.97 17.00
N THR A 141 2.89 22.77 17.92
CA THR A 141 3.42 24.10 17.60
C THR A 141 4.68 24.02 16.75
N LEU A 142 5.59 23.10 17.06
CA LEU A 142 6.78 22.85 16.25
C LEU A 142 6.39 22.35 14.86
N ALA A 143 5.49 21.37 14.79
CA ALA A 143 5.03 20.81 13.53
C ALA A 143 4.40 21.86 12.61
N ARG A 144 3.58 22.81 13.14
CA ARG A 144 3.06 23.94 12.33
C ARG A 144 4.17 24.83 11.78
N LYS A 145 5.23 25.09 12.57
CA LYS A 145 6.37 25.92 12.15
C LYS A 145 7.22 25.25 11.07
N VAL A 146 7.09 23.97 10.88
CA VAL A 146 7.73 23.24 9.76
C VAL A 146 6.75 22.86 8.64
N GLY A 147 5.53 23.43 8.67
CA GLY A 147 4.59 23.32 7.58
C GLY A 147 3.49 22.25 7.76
N SER A 148 3.24 21.75 8.99
CA SER A 148 2.13 20.81 9.19
C SER A 148 0.77 21.51 9.24
N ILE A 149 -0.17 21.01 8.43
CA ILE A 149 -1.58 21.37 8.39
C ILE A 149 -2.34 20.29 9.15
N PHE A 150 -3.06 20.66 10.21
CA PHE A 150 -3.79 19.69 11.02
C PHE A 150 -5.25 19.56 10.63
N LEU A 151 -5.68 18.32 10.36
CA LEU A 151 -7.06 18.02 9.99
C LEU A 151 -7.74 17.15 11.04
N ARG A 152 -9.03 17.44 11.31
CA ARG A 152 -9.89 16.55 12.07
C ARG A 152 -10.15 15.29 11.25
N ARG A 153 -10.30 14.16 11.92
CA ARG A 153 -10.61 12.88 11.25
C ARG A 153 -12.03 12.82 10.73
N GLU A 154 -12.93 13.42 11.48
CA GLU A 154 -14.38 13.48 11.19
C GLU A 154 -14.82 14.94 11.28
N PHE A 155 -15.34 15.48 10.19
CA PHE A 155 -15.87 16.84 10.10
C PHE A 155 -17.02 16.94 9.09
N HIS A 156 -17.61 15.79 8.72
CA HIS A 156 -18.67 15.72 7.72
C HIS A 156 -19.92 16.52 8.13
N ASP A 157 -20.17 16.63 9.42
CA ASP A 157 -21.33 17.32 9.96
C ASP A 157 -21.03 18.77 10.44
N ASP A 158 -19.85 19.30 10.12
CA ASP A 158 -19.45 20.66 10.50
C ASP A 158 -19.33 21.56 9.25
N PRO A 159 -20.42 22.28 8.85
CA PRO A 159 -20.42 23.07 7.63
C PRO A 159 -19.44 24.25 7.69
N ILE A 160 -19.19 24.83 8.86
CA ILE A 160 -18.23 25.93 9.01
C ILE A 160 -16.79 25.41 8.87
N TYR A 161 -16.48 24.25 9.45
CA TYR A 161 -15.15 23.64 9.29
C TYR A 161 -14.86 23.30 7.83
N LYS A 162 -15.85 22.71 7.11
CA LYS A 162 -15.75 22.43 5.68
C LYS A 162 -15.48 23.68 4.85
N LEU A 163 -16.22 24.75 5.14
CA LEU A 163 -16.06 26.03 4.46
C LEU A 163 -14.64 26.58 4.66
N VAL A 164 -14.17 26.64 5.91
CA VAL A 164 -12.82 27.12 6.22
C VAL A 164 -11.77 26.26 5.54
N PHE A 165 -11.93 24.94 5.54
CA PHE A 165 -10.99 24.03 4.91
C PHE A 165 -10.93 24.22 3.39
N ARG A 166 -12.08 24.37 2.72
CA ARG A 166 -12.16 24.64 1.28
C ARG A 166 -11.40 25.92 0.91
N HIS A 167 -11.73 27.03 1.55
CA HIS A 167 -11.08 28.31 1.28
C HIS A 167 -9.59 28.29 1.61
N TYR A 168 -9.19 27.53 2.63
CA TYR A 168 -7.78 27.37 2.96
C TYR A 168 -7.02 26.58 1.89
N ILE A 169 -7.59 25.50 1.35
CA ILE A 169 -6.98 24.79 0.19
C ILE A 169 -6.91 25.71 -1.04
N ASP A 170 -7.99 26.43 -1.36
CA ASP A 170 -8.00 27.40 -2.46
C ASP A 170 -6.88 28.43 -2.32
N PHE A 171 -6.65 28.93 -1.11
CA PHE A 171 -5.56 29.83 -0.78
C PHE A 171 -4.17 29.17 -1.04
N LEU A 172 -3.98 27.93 -0.60
CA LEU A 172 -2.72 27.21 -0.78
C LEU A 172 -2.40 26.98 -2.27
N ILE A 173 -3.41 26.55 -3.04
CA ILE A 173 -3.29 26.30 -4.48
C ILE A 173 -3.04 27.60 -5.27
N ARG A 174 -3.82 28.67 -4.98
CA ARG A 174 -3.63 29.99 -5.60
C ARG A 174 -2.23 30.54 -5.40
N ASN A 175 -1.64 30.32 -4.22
CA ASN A 175 -0.30 30.74 -3.89
C ASN A 175 0.79 29.73 -4.32
N ARG A 176 0.42 28.69 -5.06
CA ARG A 176 1.32 27.66 -5.60
C ARG A 176 2.21 27.01 -4.54
N LEU A 177 1.67 26.79 -3.34
CA LEU A 177 2.38 26.14 -2.25
C LEU A 177 2.39 24.63 -2.45
N PRO A 178 3.55 23.97 -2.50
CA PRO A 178 3.59 22.52 -2.63
C PRO A 178 3.00 21.86 -1.39
N LEU A 179 2.22 20.79 -1.62
CA LEU A 179 1.53 20.04 -0.58
C LEU A 179 2.00 18.59 -0.56
N THR A 180 1.85 17.94 0.58
CA THR A 180 2.17 16.51 0.69
C THR A 180 1.29 15.80 1.70
N TRP A 181 0.94 14.55 1.40
CA TRP A 181 0.24 13.64 2.31
C TRP A 181 0.42 12.18 1.91
N SER A 182 0.07 11.29 2.83
CA SER A 182 -0.02 9.87 2.49
C SER A 182 -1.28 9.60 1.68
N ILE A 183 -1.14 9.00 0.50
CA ILE A 183 -2.28 8.60 -0.34
C ILE A 183 -3.17 7.55 0.33
N GLU A 184 -2.60 6.72 1.20
CA GLU A 184 -3.30 5.67 1.94
C GLU A 184 -4.12 6.21 3.13
N GLY A 185 -3.82 7.41 3.62
CA GLY A 185 -4.48 8.03 4.78
C GLY A 185 -4.22 7.31 6.12
N THR A 186 -3.74 6.07 6.09
CA THR A 186 -3.34 5.26 7.26
C THR A 186 -2.14 4.41 6.90
N ARG A 187 -1.38 3.94 7.92
CA ARG A 187 -0.23 3.06 7.68
C ARG A 187 -0.69 1.68 7.20
N SER A 188 -0.06 1.18 6.14
CA SER A 188 -0.24 -0.19 5.69
C SER A 188 0.26 -1.17 6.76
N ARG A 189 -0.60 -2.10 7.15
CA ARG A 189 -0.27 -3.16 8.12
C ARG A 189 0.14 -4.46 7.44
N THR A 190 -0.18 -4.61 6.16
CA THR A 190 0.11 -5.82 5.39
C THR A 190 1.38 -5.74 4.56
N GLY A 191 2.01 -4.54 4.47
CA GLY A 191 3.18 -4.30 3.60
C GLY A 191 2.83 -3.94 2.16
N LYS A 192 1.65 -4.30 1.65
CA LYS A 192 1.14 -3.84 0.35
C LYS A 192 0.80 -2.34 0.40
N LEU A 193 0.73 -1.71 -0.74
CA LEU A 193 0.12 -0.39 -0.86
C LEU A 193 -1.40 -0.54 -0.63
N SER A 194 -1.95 0.21 0.31
CA SER A 194 -3.37 0.17 0.65
C SER A 194 -4.19 0.98 -0.35
N PRO A 195 -5.49 0.70 -0.51
CA PRO A 195 -6.37 1.52 -1.33
C PRO A 195 -6.31 3.02 -0.95
N PRO A 196 -6.27 3.93 -1.94
CA PRO A 196 -6.13 5.35 -1.70
C PRO A 196 -7.34 5.93 -0.97
N LYS A 197 -7.10 6.96 -0.14
CA LYS A 197 -8.15 7.78 0.47
C LYS A 197 -8.32 9.07 -0.33
N LEU A 198 -9.45 9.18 -0.99
CA LEU A 198 -9.70 10.24 -1.97
C LEU A 198 -10.00 11.62 -1.36
N GLY A 199 -10.43 11.70 -0.09
CA GLY A 199 -10.96 12.92 0.50
C GLY A 199 -10.09 14.17 0.31
N ILE A 200 -8.81 14.15 0.69
CA ILE A 200 -7.90 15.30 0.50
C ILE A 200 -7.67 15.54 -0.99
N LEU A 201 -7.47 14.49 -1.78
CA LEU A 201 -7.22 14.60 -3.21
C LEU A 201 -8.40 15.26 -3.95
N THR A 202 -9.64 14.88 -3.62
CA THR A 202 -10.86 15.49 -4.17
C THR A 202 -10.89 16.99 -3.89
N TRP A 203 -10.68 17.40 -2.63
CA TRP A 203 -10.66 18.82 -2.27
C TRP A 203 -9.56 19.61 -3.00
N VAL A 204 -8.39 19.00 -3.19
CA VAL A 204 -7.25 19.61 -3.92
C VAL A 204 -7.56 19.75 -5.41
N LEU A 205 -8.13 18.71 -6.04
CA LEU A 205 -8.51 18.76 -7.47
C LEU A 205 -9.59 19.80 -7.72
N GLU A 206 -10.63 19.86 -6.89
CA GLU A 206 -11.66 20.90 -6.95
C GLU A 206 -11.08 22.31 -6.78
N ALA A 207 -10.08 22.48 -5.90
CA ALA A 207 -9.40 23.77 -5.75
C ALA A 207 -8.57 24.12 -6.98
N CYS A 208 -7.89 23.14 -7.62
CA CYS A 208 -7.17 23.35 -8.87
C CYS A 208 -8.13 23.82 -9.98
N GLU A 209 -9.31 23.20 -10.08
CA GLU A 209 -10.35 23.58 -11.04
C GLU A 209 -10.86 25.00 -10.78
N ARG A 210 -11.25 25.32 -9.53
CA ARG A 210 -11.74 26.68 -9.16
C ARG A 210 -10.69 27.78 -9.40
N GLN A 211 -9.41 27.46 -9.31
CA GLN A 211 -8.30 28.39 -9.51
C GLN A 211 -7.73 28.37 -10.94
N ASP A 212 -8.36 27.62 -11.87
CA ASP A 212 -7.86 27.38 -13.24
C ASP A 212 -6.36 27.00 -13.28
N MET A 213 -5.95 26.14 -12.33
CA MET A 213 -4.56 25.73 -12.16
C MET A 213 -4.26 24.50 -13.01
N GLN A 214 -3.73 24.72 -14.22
CA GLN A 214 -3.42 23.65 -15.19
C GLN A 214 -2.06 22.97 -14.91
N ASN A 215 -1.08 23.74 -14.40
CA ASN A 215 0.28 23.26 -14.19
C ASN A 215 0.44 22.61 -12.82
N VAL A 216 -0.28 21.50 -12.59
CA VAL A 216 -0.21 20.70 -11.37
C VAL A 216 0.34 19.32 -11.69
N LYS A 217 1.29 18.86 -10.89
CA LYS A 217 1.91 17.53 -11.01
C LYS A 217 1.82 16.80 -9.68
N PHE A 218 1.27 15.59 -9.70
CA PHE A 218 1.26 14.69 -8.56
C PHE A 218 2.51 13.83 -8.59
N VAL A 219 3.37 13.99 -7.60
CA VAL A 219 4.65 13.28 -7.49
C VAL A 219 4.47 12.04 -6.61
N PRO A 220 4.53 10.83 -7.17
CA PRO A 220 4.48 9.59 -6.40
C PRO A 220 5.76 9.41 -5.60
N VAL A 221 5.64 9.03 -4.31
CA VAL A 221 6.80 8.78 -3.46
C VAL A 221 6.67 7.43 -2.76
N SER A 222 7.59 6.53 -3.02
CA SER A 222 7.70 5.28 -2.26
C SER A 222 8.66 5.47 -1.08
N ILE A 223 8.20 5.16 0.13
CA ILE A 223 9.03 5.09 1.32
C ILE A 223 9.07 3.64 1.79
N ALA A 224 10.27 3.07 1.83
CA ALA A 224 10.50 1.68 2.20
C ALA A 224 11.61 1.57 3.25
N PHE A 225 11.63 0.47 3.98
CA PHE A 225 12.53 0.23 5.10
C PHE A 225 13.09 -1.19 5.01
N ASP A 226 14.34 -1.40 5.42
CA ASP A 226 14.83 -2.75 5.63
C ASP A 226 14.04 -3.46 6.73
N ARG A 227 13.77 -2.75 7.82
CA ARG A 227 12.92 -3.20 8.92
C ARG A 227 12.10 -2.04 9.46
N ILE A 228 10.91 -2.33 9.97
CA ILE A 228 10.07 -1.35 10.66
C ILE A 228 9.97 -1.67 12.15
N ALA A 229 9.95 -0.63 12.98
CA ALA A 229 9.83 -0.78 14.42
C ALA A 229 8.46 -1.29 14.85
N GLU A 230 7.43 -1.03 14.06
CA GLU A 230 6.02 -1.31 14.34
C GLU A 230 5.57 -2.71 13.94
N ILE A 231 6.45 -3.58 13.46
CA ILE A 231 6.05 -4.86 12.87
C ILE A 231 5.22 -5.74 13.83
N ASP A 232 5.62 -5.80 15.09
CA ASP A 232 4.91 -6.59 16.09
C ASP A 232 3.53 -5.99 16.44
N ASP A 233 3.39 -4.66 16.43
CA ASP A 233 2.09 -3.99 16.59
C ASP A 233 1.18 -4.25 15.37
N TYR A 234 1.73 -4.31 14.16
CA TYR A 234 0.95 -4.62 12.95
C TYR A 234 0.48 -6.08 12.94
N VAL A 235 1.33 -7.02 13.36
CA VAL A 235 0.94 -8.42 13.55
C VAL A 235 -0.19 -8.52 14.57
N ALA A 236 -0.05 -7.86 15.71
CA ALA A 236 -1.06 -7.86 16.76
C ALA A 236 -2.42 -7.32 16.28
N LEU A 237 -2.40 -6.23 15.50
CA LEU A 237 -3.62 -5.66 14.92
C LEU A 237 -4.29 -6.61 13.90
N GLN A 238 -3.51 -7.26 13.04
CA GLN A 238 -4.04 -8.24 12.09
C GLN A 238 -4.65 -9.47 12.79
N GLN A 239 -4.14 -9.81 13.96
CA GLN A 239 -4.68 -10.87 14.83
C GLN A 239 -5.86 -10.42 15.72
N GLY A 240 -6.39 -9.20 15.49
CA GLY A 240 -7.59 -8.69 16.16
C GLY A 240 -7.33 -8.00 17.51
N LEU A 241 -6.07 -7.77 17.90
CA LEU A 241 -5.79 -7.03 19.12
C LEU A 241 -6.08 -5.52 18.95
N PRO A 242 -6.54 -4.84 20.02
CA PRO A 242 -6.92 -3.44 19.90
C PRO A 242 -5.73 -2.53 19.64
N LYS A 243 -5.96 -1.49 18.84
CA LYS A 243 -4.94 -0.46 18.57
C LYS A 243 -4.55 0.28 19.86
N ARG A 244 -3.25 0.35 20.14
CA ARG A 244 -2.72 1.16 21.26
C ARG A 244 -2.95 2.64 20.98
N LYS A 245 -3.33 3.41 22.01
CA LYS A 245 -3.49 4.87 21.89
C LYS A 245 -2.12 5.54 21.73
N GLU A 246 -1.97 6.29 20.66
CA GLU A 246 -0.79 7.10 20.39
C GLU A 246 -0.84 8.37 21.28
N SER A 247 0.04 8.44 22.27
CA SER A 247 0.19 9.57 23.19
C SER A 247 1.64 10.08 23.17
N LEU A 248 1.92 11.24 23.77
CA LEU A 248 3.29 11.73 23.89
C LEU A 248 4.20 10.72 24.61
N ARG A 249 3.69 10.09 25.70
CA ARG A 249 4.43 9.04 26.43
C ARG A 249 4.70 7.83 25.51
N TRP A 250 3.72 7.44 24.71
CA TRP A 250 3.90 6.36 23.73
C TRP A 250 4.97 6.74 22.71
N PHE A 251 4.92 7.97 22.15
CA PHE A 251 5.92 8.46 21.19
C PHE A 251 7.34 8.51 21.78
N MET A 252 7.48 9.01 23.00
CA MET A 252 8.77 9.01 23.71
C MET A 252 9.30 7.58 23.89
N ASN A 253 8.44 6.66 24.35
CA ASN A 253 8.81 5.26 24.51
C ASN A 253 9.19 4.62 23.16
N TYR A 254 8.48 4.96 22.08
CA TYR A 254 8.79 4.51 20.73
C TYR A 254 10.18 5.00 20.31
N VAL A 255 10.47 6.30 20.38
CA VAL A 255 11.76 6.88 20.00
C VAL A 255 12.91 6.34 20.86
N PHE A 256 12.76 6.31 22.18
CA PHE A 256 13.82 5.84 23.07
C PHE A 256 13.92 4.33 23.18
N GLY A 257 12.87 3.61 22.79
CA GLY A 257 12.84 2.17 22.71
C GLY A 257 13.55 1.58 21.49
N MET A 258 13.74 2.39 20.43
CA MET A 258 14.50 2.00 19.25
C MET A 258 16.00 1.88 19.60
N LYS A 259 16.49 0.65 19.76
CA LYS A 259 17.89 0.35 20.11
C LYS A 259 18.55 -0.60 19.12
N ASP A 260 17.75 -1.41 18.42
CA ASP A 260 18.26 -2.37 17.45
C ASP A 260 18.54 -1.69 16.11
N PRO A 261 19.55 -2.13 15.37
CA PRO A 261 19.80 -1.64 14.03
C PRO A 261 18.69 -2.14 13.06
N TYR A 262 17.98 -1.22 12.43
CA TYR A 262 16.90 -1.52 11.50
C TYR A 262 17.31 -1.38 10.02
N GLY A 263 18.57 -1.03 9.75
CA GLY A 263 19.10 -0.89 8.41
C GLY A 263 18.76 0.45 7.75
N LYS A 264 18.46 0.44 6.48
CA LYS A 264 18.26 1.64 5.65
C LYS A 264 16.80 2.05 5.55
N ILE A 265 16.62 3.34 5.29
CA ILE A 265 15.37 3.93 4.80
C ILE A 265 15.58 4.33 3.34
N TYR A 266 14.66 3.95 2.49
CA TYR A 266 14.64 4.23 1.05
C TYR A 266 13.55 5.24 0.75
N VAL A 267 13.90 6.33 0.07
CA VAL A 267 12.92 7.30 -0.45
C VAL A 267 13.09 7.36 -1.96
N ARG A 268 12.06 6.99 -2.70
CA ARG A 268 12.06 6.95 -4.15
C ARG A 268 10.98 7.86 -4.69
N TYR A 269 11.39 8.83 -5.47
CA TYR A 269 10.50 9.70 -6.21
C TYR A 269 10.21 9.06 -7.57
N GLY A 270 8.93 9.00 -7.93
CA GLY A 270 8.48 8.45 -9.21
C GLY A 270 8.20 9.54 -10.23
N GLU A 271 7.87 9.12 -11.44
CA GLU A 271 7.46 9.98 -12.53
C GLU A 271 6.18 10.74 -12.16
N PRO A 272 6.16 12.08 -12.28
CA PRO A 272 4.99 12.88 -11.95
C PRO A 272 3.80 12.61 -12.85
N VAL A 273 2.61 12.57 -12.27
CA VAL A 273 1.33 12.38 -12.96
C VAL A 273 0.67 13.74 -13.17
N SER A 274 0.25 14.05 -14.39
CA SER A 274 -0.54 15.26 -14.72
C SER A 274 -2.03 14.94 -14.75
N ILE A 275 -2.88 15.93 -14.51
CA ILE A 275 -4.33 15.80 -14.69
C ILE A 275 -4.66 15.44 -16.15
N GLY A 276 -4.01 16.10 -17.12
CA GLY A 276 -4.25 15.87 -18.55
C GLY A 276 -3.85 14.46 -19.02
N ASP A 277 -2.83 13.84 -18.42
CA ASP A 277 -2.41 12.48 -18.78
C ASP A 277 -3.47 11.44 -18.38
N VAL A 278 -4.21 11.74 -17.31
CA VAL A 278 -5.24 10.85 -16.74
C VAL A 278 -6.59 11.01 -17.45
N ASP A 279 -6.91 12.19 -17.98
CA ASP A 279 -8.17 12.41 -18.70
C ASP A 279 -8.24 11.68 -20.04
N GLY A 280 -7.09 11.46 -20.70
CA GLY A 280 -6.99 10.67 -21.94
C GLY A 280 -6.91 9.14 -21.72
N ALA A 281 -6.55 8.70 -20.53
CA ALA A 281 -6.45 7.27 -20.21
C ALA A 281 -7.84 6.72 -19.86
N LEU A 282 -8.44 5.96 -20.75
CA LEU A 282 -9.61 5.12 -20.45
C LEU A 282 -9.21 4.11 -19.37
N VAL A 283 -9.48 4.46 -18.11
CA VAL A 283 -9.34 3.52 -16.99
C VAL A 283 -10.45 2.48 -17.14
N ASN A 284 -10.14 1.41 -17.87
CA ASN A 284 -11.06 0.30 -18.09
C ASN A 284 -11.40 -0.37 -16.74
N GLY A 285 -12.65 -0.20 -16.32
CA GLY A 285 -13.38 -1.10 -15.42
C GLY A 285 -12.93 -1.27 -13.97
N ASP A 286 -11.64 -1.30 -13.69
CA ASP A 286 -11.12 -1.73 -12.38
C ASP A 286 -11.07 -0.63 -11.32
N ALA A 287 -10.97 0.63 -11.71
CA ALA A 287 -11.15 1.76 -10.79
C ALA A 287 -12.59 1.86 -10.23
N ARG A 288 -13.57 1.17 -10.84
CA ARG A 288 -14.94 1.05 -10.31
C ARG A 288 -14.99 0.36 -8.94
N GLY A 289 -14.03 -0.52 -8.64
CA GLY A 289 -13.92 -1.14 -7.32
C GLY A 289 -13.61 -0.15 -6.19
N LEU A 290 -12.95 0.98 -6.49
CA LEU A 290 -12.67 2.04 -5.53
C LEU A 290 -13.79 3.08 -5.47
N ALA A 291 -14.63 3.17 -6.51
CA ALA A 291 -15.70 4.16 -6.67
C ALA A 291 -17.04 3.77 -6.01
N SER A 292 -17.13 2.66 -5.27
CA SER A 292 -18.38 2.12 -4.71
C SER A 292 -19.03 2.96 -3.60
N THR A 293 -18.58 4.20 -3.37
CA THR A 293 -19.19 5.13 -2.40
C THR A 293 -19.67 6.44 -3.00
N GLU A 294 -19.52 6.70 -4.30
CA GLU A 294 -19.92 7.96 -4.93
C GLU A 294 -20.85 7.73 -6.11
N GLY A 295 -21.89 8.54 -6.14
CA GLY A 295 -23.11 8.48 -6.94
C GLY A 295 -23.00 8.19 -8.44
N ALA A 296 -24.13 7.83 -9.02
CA ALA A 296 -24.40 7.39 -10.39
C ALA A 296 -23.85 8.32 -11.49
N GLY A 297 -22.55 8.18 -11.81
CA GLY A 297 -21.93 8.78 -12.98
C GLY A 297 -21.25 7.68 -13.82
N ASP A 298 -21.16 7.90 -15.14
CA ASP A 298 -20.69 6.93 -16.14
C ASP A 298 -19.18 6.58 -16.10
N GLY A 299 -18.53 6.55 -14.93
CA GLY A 299 -17.13 6.16 -14.80
C GLY A 299 -16.50 6.57 -13.48
N PRO A 300 -15.23 6.16 -13.22
CA PRO A 300 -14.50 6.56 -12.03
C PRO A 300 -14.21 8.06 -12.03
N SER A 301 -14.34 8.72 -10.86
CA SER A 301 -14.07 10.15 -10.69
C SER A 301 -12.62 10.50 -11.07
N LEU A 302 -12.35 11.76 -11.41
CA LEU A 302 -11.00 12.25 -11.68
C LEU A 302 -10.05 11.93 -10.50
N ALA A 303 -10.53 12.13 -9.27
CA ALA A 303 -9.76 11.81 -8.06
C ALA A 303 -9.40 10.31 -7.99
N THR A 304 -10.31 9.42 -8.36
CA THR A 304 -10.06 7.98 -8.41
C THR A 304 -8.99 7.63 -9.44
N ARG A 305 -9.08 8.22 -10.64
CA ARG A 305 -8.12 8.00 -11.72
C ARG A 305 -6.72 8.49 -11.37
N VAL A 306 -6.59 9.73 -10.87
CA VAL A 306 -5.32 10.29 -10.42
C VAL A 306 -4.72 9.46 -9.28
N ALA A 307 -5.53 9.09 -8.28
CA ALA A 307 -5.07 8.27 -7.15
C ALA A 307 -4.55 6.92 -7.60
N PHE A 308 -5.25 6.27 -8.54
CA PHE A 308 -4.85 4.97 -9.07
C PHE A 308 -3.51 5.06 -9.81
N GLU A 309 -3.35 6.05 -10.68
CA GLU A 309 -2.10 6.25 -11.44
C GLU A 309 -0.93 6.59 -10.51
N VAL A 310 -1.15 7.44 -9.50
CA VAL A 310 -0.15 7.72 -8.47
C VAL A 310 0.24 6.44 -7.70
N CYS A 311 -0.72 5.61 -7.31
CA CYS A 311 -0.44 4.34 -6.63
C CYS A 311 0.38 3.39 -7.51
N THR A 312 0.03 3.26 -8.79
CA THR A 312 0.79 2.46 -9.76
C THR A 312 2.24 2.97 -9.90
N HIS A 313 2.44 4.29 -9.94
CA HIS A 313 3.77 4.89 -10.02
C HIS A 313 4.56 4.76 -8.70
N ILE A 314 3.91 4.75 -7.53
CA ILE A 314 4.54 4.40 -6.25
C ILE A 314 5.07 2.96 -6.29
N GLU A 315 4.27 2.01 -6.78
CA GLU A 315 4.68 0.61 -6.93
C GLU A 315 5.86 0.47 -7.88
N LYS A 316 5.84 1.13 -9.05
CA LYS A 316 6.92 1.09 -10.05
C LYS A 316 8.30 1.48 -9.50
N VAL A 317 8.37 2.36 -8.50
CA VAL A 317 9.64 2.85 -7.93
C VAL A 317 9.99 2.24 -6.58
N THR A 318 9.15 1.35 -6.04
CA THR A 318 9.39 0.69 -4.76
C THR A 318 10.61 -0.24 -4.86
N PRO A 319 11.69 -0.02 -4.09
CA PRO A 319 12.93 -0.77 -4.26
C PRO A 319 12.82 -2.21 -3.74
N ILE A 320 13.30 -3.16 -4.53
CA ILE A 320 13.41 -4.57 -4.15
C ILE A 320 14.66 -4.75 -3.28
N LYS A 321 14.47 -5.26 -2.06
CA LYS A 321 15.55 -5.55 -1.12
C LYS A 321 15.88 -7.06 -1.12
N ALA A 322 17.12 -7.41 -0.84
CA ALA A 322 17.54 -8.81 -0.76
C ALA A 322 16.73 -9.60 0.29
N ALA A 323 16.42 -8.98 1.44
CA ALA A 323 15.61 -9.60 2.49
C ALA A 323 14.18 -9.92 2.03
N ASP A 324 13.56 -9.07 1.20
CA ASP A 324 12.20 -9.32 0.66
C ASP A 324 12.17 -10.56 -0.23
N VAL A 325 13.23 -10.72 -1.07
CA VAL A 325 13.39 -11.90 -1.93
C VAL A 325 13.59 -13.16 -1.09
N LEU A 326 14.47 -13.12 -0.08
CA LEU A 326 14.66 -14.28 0.80
C LEU A 326 13.40 -14.62 1.60
N THR A 327 12.67 -13.62 2.03
CA THR A 327 11.38 -13.80 2.72
C THR A 327 10.35 -14.49 1.81
N MET A 328 10.29 -14.09 0.53
CA MET A 328 9.42 -14.73 -0.46
C MET A 328 9.83 -16.20 -0.71
N VAL A 329 11.11 -16.49 -0.79
CA VAL A 329 11.63 -17.88 -0.94
C VAL A 329 11.26 -18.73 0.27
N LEU A 330 11.50 -18.24 1.49
CA LEU A 330 11.26 -18.99 2.73
C LEU A 330 9.76 -19.19 3.01
N LEU A 331 8.90 -18.18 2.76
CA LEU A 331 7.45 -18.34 2.85
C LEU A 331 6.91 -19.30 1.79
N GLY A 332 7.48 -19.24 0.58
CA GLY A 332 7.13 -20.16 -0.52
C GLY A 332 7.50 -21.61 -0.25
N ALA A 333 8.36 -21.88 0.73
CA ALA A 333 8.74 -23.24 1.15
C ALA A 333 7.68 -23.94 2.02
N ASP A 334 6.58 -23.28 2.37
CA ASP A 334 5.43 -23.84 3.07
C ASP A 334 5.79 -24.51 4.42
N GLY A 335 6.43 -23.75 5.30
CA GLY A 335 6.87 -24.23 6.61
C GLY A 335 8.09 -25.16 6.57
N ARG A 336 8.56 -25.57 5.39
CA ARG A 336 9.77 -26.38 5.26
C ARG A 336 11.01 -25.53 5.51
N ALA A 337 11.91 -26.03 6.35
CA ALA A 337 13.23 -25.45 6.51
C ALA A 337 14.13 -25.74 5.28
N LEU A 338 14.88 -24.73 4.84
CA LEU A 338 15.79 -24.79 3.70
C LEU A 338 17.24 -24.64 4.16
N SER A 339 18.17 -25.39 3.55
CA SER A 339 19.59 -25.12 3.71
C SER A 339 19.97 -23.79 3.04
N GLU A 340 21.09 -23.23 3.43
CA GLU A 340 21.61 -21.99 2.84
C GLU A 340 21.80 -22.10 1.32
N GLU A 341 22.29 -23.23 0.85
CA GLU A 341 22.45 -23.55 -0.56
C GLU A 341 21.12 -23.57 -1.32
N GLU A 342 20.08 -24.15 -0.70
CA GLU A 342 18.73 -24.18 -1.25
C GLU A 342 18.15 -22.78 -1.36
N VAL A 343 18.28 -21.95 -0.32
CA VAL A 343 17.84 -20.55 -0.33
C VAL A 343 18.57 -19.79 -1.43
N TYR A 344 19.92 -19.93 -1.50
CA TYR A 344 20.73 -19.30 -2.53
C TYR A 344 20.28 -19.65 -3.94
N ARG A 345 20.06 -20.93 -4.22
CA ARG A 345 19.66 -21.45 -5.54
C ARG A 345 18.35 -20.80 -6.03
N GLN A 346 17.37 -20.61 -5.15
CA GLN A 346 16.11 -19.96 -5.49
C GLN A 346 16.25 -18.44 -5.58
N ALA A 347 16.89 -17.83 -4.60
CA ALA A 347 17.08 -16.39 -4.54
C ALA A 347 17.86 -15.86 -5.76
N ARG A 348 18.89 -16.59 -6.20
CA ARG A 348 19.67 -16.25 -7.40
C ARG A 348 18.81 -16.18 -8.67
N LYS A 349 17.88 -17.15 -8.85
CA LYS A 349 16.98 -17.17 -10.01
C LYS A 349 16.05 -15.94 -10.01
N ILE A 350 15.53 -15.57 -8.84
CA ILE A 350 14.68 -14.39 -8.70
C ILE A 350 15.52 -13.12 -8.92
N ALA A 351 16.71 -13.04 -8.35
CA ALA A 351 17.62 -11.91 -8.54
C ALA A 351 17.99 -11.70 -10.02
N GLN A 352 18.22 -12.79 -10.75
CA GLN A 352 18.46 -12.75 -12.18
C GLN A 352 17.23 -12.20 -12.93
N LEU A 353 16.04 -12.72 -12.66
CA LEU A 353 14.78 -12.25 -13.27
C LEU A 353 14.54 -10.77 -13.02
N VAL A 354 14.77 -10.30 -11.79
CA VAL A 354 14.58 -8.88 -11.41
C VAL A 354 15.51 -7.97 -12.22
N ARG A 355 16.79 -8.39 -12.41
CA ARG A 355 17.73 -7.63 -13.23
C ARG A 355 17.39 -7.65 -14.73
N GLU A 356 17.05 -8.81 -15.25
CA GLU A 356 16.64 -8.96 -16.66
C GLU A 356 15.40 -8.10 -17.00
N ARG A 357 14.52 -7.89 -16.01
CA ARG A 357 13.35 -7.01 -16.16
C ARG A 357 13.66 -5.54 -15.85
N GLY A 358 14.87 -5.18 -15.45
CA GLY A 358 15.24 -3.82 -15.07
C GLY A 358 14.44 -3.26 -13.89
N LEU A 359 13.99 -4.12 -12.95
CA LEU A 359 13.19 -3.68 -11.80
C LEU A 359 14.04 -2.87 -10.81
N PRO A 360 13.44 -1.92 -10.05
CA PRO A 360 14.19 -1.06 -9.14
C PRO A 360 14.78 -1.86 -7.98
N LEU A 361 16.09 -1.75 -7.81
CA LEU A 361 16.83 -2.42 -6.74
C LEU A 361 17.21 -1.44 -5.64
N ALA A 362 17.18 -1.90 -4.41
CA ALA A 362 17.77 -1.20 -3.28
C ALA A 362 19.29 -1.09 -3.44
N GLN A 363 19.89 0.00 -2.98
CA GLN A 363 21.34 0.15 -3.00
C GLN A 363 22.00 -0.96 -2.18
N GLY A 364 22.93 -1.66 -2.82
CA GLY A 364 23.62 -2.81 -2.20
C GLY A 364 22.85 -4.13 -2.32
N PHE A 365 21.80 -4.18 -3.14
CA PHE A 365 21.14 -5.45 -3.47
C PHE A 365 22.14 -6.42 -4.11
N SER A 366 22.39 -7.55 -3.44
CA SER A 366 23.24 -8.62 -3.96
C SER A 366 22.79 -9.97 -3.42
N LEU A 367 22.55 -10.92 -4.32
CA LEU A 367 22.21 -12.32 -4.06
C LEU A 367 22.94 -13.24 -5.05
N GLU A 368 24.10 -12.82 -5.52
CA GLU A 368 24.87 -13.50 -6.59
C GLU A 368 25.72 -14.64 -6.06
N GLY A 369 26.11 -14.56 -4.81
CA GLY A 369 26.93 -15.56 -4.14
C GLY A 369 26.33 -16.04 -2.81
N LEU A 370 26.78 -17.19 -2.37
CA LEU A 370 26.35 -17.79 -1.12
C LEU A 370 26.64 -16.87 0.08
N GLN A 371 27.79 -16.18 0.10
CA GLN A 371 28.18 -15.26 1.18
C GLN A 371 27.19 -14.10 1.37
N GLN A 372 26.67 -13.55 0.26
CA GLN A 372 25.67 -12.48 0.31
C GLN A 372 24.35 -12.98 0.90
N VAL A 373 23.91 -14.18 0.50
CA VAL A 373 22.72 -14.82 1.07
C VAL A 373 22.91 -15.11 2.54
N SER A 374 24.07 -15.65 2.96
CA SER A 374 24.43 -15.86 4.36
C SER A 374 24.32 -14.59 5.18
N ALA A 375 24.88 -13.49 4.69
CA ALA A 375 24.83 -12.20 5.39
C ALA A 375 23.40 -11.71 5.60
N VAL A 376 22.52 -11.85 4.60
CA VAL A 376 21.12 -11.48 4.70
C VAL A 376 20.38 -12.40 5.68
N LEU A 377 20.58 -13.73 5.60
CA LEU A 377 19.98 -14.69 6.54
C LEU A 377 20.42 -14.42 7.99
N LEU A 378 21.69 -14.08 8.21
CA LEU A 378 22.20 -13.70 9.52
C LEU A 378 21.50 -12.44 10.07
N SER A 379 21.31 -11.43 9.24
CA SER A 379 20.55 -10.22 9.59
C SER A 379 19.10 -10.55 9.92
N MET A 380 18.43 -11.40 9.12
CA MET A 380 17.05 -11.83 9.34
C MET A 380 16.91 -12.67 10.61
N ARG A 381 17.92 -13.47 10.95
CA ARG A 381 18.00 -14.19 12.24
C ARG A 381 18.15 -13.23 13.41
N GLY A 382 19.05 -12.25 13.29
CA GLY A 382 19.23 -11.19 14.31
C GLY A 382 17.94 -10.43 14.59
N SER A 383 17.08 -10.25 13.59
CA SER A 383 15.75 -9.64 13.73
C SER A 383 14.66 -10.60 14.22
N LYS A 384 14.99 -11.86 14.46
CA LYS A 384 14.05 -12.92 14.84
C LYS A 384 12.97 -13.22 13.79
N LEU A 385 13.14 -12.77 12.56
CA LEU A 385 12.22 -13.06 11.46
C LEU A 385 12.42 -14.48 10.93
N VAL A 386 13.65 -14.96 10.97
CA VAL A 386 14.07 -16.30 10.55
C VAL A 386 14.71 -17.02 11.73
N ARG A 387 14.46 -18.30 11.86
CA ARG A 387 15.17 -19.21 12.80
C ARG A 387 16.09 -20.14 12.04
N GLU A 388 17.20 -20.47 12.70
CA GLU A 388 18.17 -21.46 12.24
C GLU A 388 18.11 -22.70 13.12
N PHE A 389 18.12 -23.88 12.51
CA PHE A 389 18.37 -25.14 13.19
C PHE A 389 19.71 -25.70 12.72
N ALA A 390 20.74 -25.58 13.57
CA ALA A 390 22.13 -25.93 13.25
C ALA A 390 22.55 -27.31 13.77
N LYS A 391 21.69 -28.04 14.50
CA LYS A 391 22.02 -29.34 15.11
C LYS A 391 21.86 -30.55 14.17
N GLY A 392 21.48 -30.32 12.91
CA GLY A 392 21.31 -31.37 11.90
C GLY A 392 22.59 -31.66 11.10
N ARG A 393 22.43 -32.31 9.94
CA ARG A 393 23.54 -32.57 9.00
C ARG A 393 24.11 -31.30 8.39
N VAL A 394 23.21 -30.34 8.11
CA VAL A 394 23.52 -29.01 7.64
C VAL A 394 22.62 -28.02 8.38
N PRO A 395 23.04 -26.77 8.59
CA PRO A 395 22.17 -25.71 9.09
C PRO A 395 21.00 -25.48 8.14
N VAL A 396 19.80 -25.32 8.68
CA VAL A 396 18.60 -25.03 7.89
C VAL A 396 17.87 -23.81 8.48
N TYR A 397 17.22 -23.06 7.61
CA TYR A 397 16.55 -21.79 7.91
C TYR A 397 15.08 -21.89 7.60
N TYR A 398 14.24 -21.30 8.44
CA TYR A 398 12.79 -21.27 8.26
C TYR A 398 12.15 -20.07 8.95
N ILE A 399 10.96 -19.70 8.50
CA ILE A 399 10.12 -18.70 9.16
C ILE A 399 9.20 -19.44 10.13
N PRO A 400 9.29 -19.19 11.45
CA PRO A 400 8.41 -19.83 12.42
C PRO A 400 6.98 -19.29 12.31
N ASP A 401 5.99 -20.08 12.76
CA ASP A 401 4.57 -19.77 12.60
C ASP A 401 4.22 -18.41 13.19
N ASP A 402 4.74 -18.10 14.38
CA ASP A 402 4.55 -16.81 15.07
C ASP A 402 5.16 -15.60 14.31
N ARG A 403 5.91 -15.83 13.24
CA ARG A 403 6.53 -14.79 12.40
C ARG A 403 6.03 -14.74 10.95
N GLN A 404 5.12 -15.62 10.57
CA GLN A 404 4.63 -15.69 9.18
C GLN A 404 3.93 -14.40 8.75
N ILE A 405 3.12 -13.78 9.60
CA ILE A 405 2.45 -12.49 9.29
C ILE A 405 3.49 -11.37 9.13
N ALA A 406 4.50 -11.31 10.03
CA ALA A 406 5.60 -10.35 9.92
C ALA A 406 6.43 -10.56 8.64
N ALA A 407 6.71 -11.80 8.28
CA ALA A 407 7.40 -12.14 7.05
C ALA A 407 6.56 -11.79 5.82
N ALA A 408 5.27 -12.08 5.85
CA ALA A 408 4.34 -11.70 4.77
C ALA A 408 4.34 -10.18 4.53
N TYR A 409 4.47 -9.36 5.58
CA TYR A 409 4.61 -7.92 5.44
C TYR A 409 5.78 -7.55 4.50
N TYR A 410 6.98 -8.08 4.74
CA TYR A 410 8.16 -7.77 3.92
C TYR A 410 8.04 -8.33 2.49
N ARG A 411 7.58 -9.57 2.32
CA ARG A 411 7.29 -10.13 1.00
C ARG A 411 6.30 -9.25 0.22
N ASN A 412 5.27 -8.78 0.88
CA ASN A 412 4.18 -8.03 0.25
C ASN A 412 4.63 -6.67 -0.30
N THR A 413 5.76 -6.11 0.15
CA THR A 413 6.30 -4.87 -0.40
C THR A 413 6.69 -4.99 -1.87
N ILE A 414 6.97 -6.20 -2.37
CA ILE A 414 7.45 -6.45 -3.73
C ILE A 414 6.53 -7.35 -4.58
N THR A 415 5.39 -7.81 -4.04
CA THR A 415 4.50 -8.77 -4.73
C THR A 415 3.95 -8.26 -6.06
N HIS A 416 3.69 -6.95 -6.18
CA HIS A 416 3.18 -6.33 -7.41
C HIS A 416 4.09 -6.58 -8.62
N TYR A 417 5.41 -6.69 -8.45
CA TYR A 417 6.34 -6.99 -9.54
C TYR A 417 6.21 -8.41 -10.11
N PHE A 418 5.65 -9.32 -9.36
CA PHE A 418 5.54 -10.73 -9.73
C PHE A 418 4.08 -11.17 -9.94
N LEU A 419 3.14 -10.22 -9.86
CA LEU A 419 1.71 -10.51 -9.90
C LEU A 419 1.28 -11.14 -11.24
N ALA A 420 1.71 -10.58 -12.35
CA ALA A 420 1.41 -11.10 -13.68
C ALA A 420 1.90 -12.56 -13.86
N ALA A 421 3.13 -12.85 -13.41
CA ALA A 421 3.68 -14.19 -13.42
C ALA A 421 2.90 -15.15 -12.50
N ALA A 422 2.52 -14.68 -11.30
CA ALA A 422 1.76 -15.47 -10.33
C ALA A 422 0.36 -15.80 -10.84
N MET A 423 -0.34 -14.84 -11.43
CA MET A 423 -1.68 -15.03 -11.96
C MET A 423 -1.67 -15.93 -13.20
N GLY A 424 -0.68 -15.79 -14.09
CA GLY A 424 -0.49 -16.71 -15.22
C GLY A 424 -0.28 -18.14 -14.75
N GLU A 425 0.54 -18.38 -13.73
CA GLU A 425 0.75 -19.72 -13.15
C GLU A 425 -0.53 -20.33 -12.57
N VAL A 426 -1.30 -19.54 -11.81
CA VAL A 426 -2.54 -20.02 -11.21
C VAL A 426 -3.58 -20.31 -12.30
N ALA A 427 -3.71 -19.43 -13.31
CA ALA A 427 -4.61 -19.65 -14.44
C ALA A 427 -4.26 -20.94 -15.22
N LEU A 428 -2.95 -21.20 -15.45
CA LEU A 428 -2.51 -22.46 -16.06
C LEU A 428 -2.76 -23.67 -15.15
N ALA A 429 -2.61 -23.55 -13.83
CA ALA A 429 -2.84 -24.64 -12.89
C ALA A 429 -4.32 -25.02 -12.78
N ILE A 430 -5.23 -24.04 -12.82
CA ILE A 430 -6.66 -24.25 -12.92
C ILE A 430 -6.96 -25.08 -14.19
N GLY A 431 -6.44 -24.67 -15.35
CA GLY A 431 -6.62 -25.39 -16.60
C GLY A 431 -6.03 -26.80 -16.66
N ALA A 432 -4.97 -27.06 -15.88
CA ALA A 432 -4.34 -28.38 -15.86
C ALA A 432 -5.15 -29.44 -15.10
N SER A 433 -6.10 -29.04 -14.23
CA SER A 433 -6.94 -29.98 -13.49
C SER A 433 -8.11 -30.52 -14.30
N ASP A 434 -8.76 -29.70 -15.14
CA ASP A 434 -10.04 -30.07 -15.72
C ASP A 434 -10.11 -30.03 -17.27
N ILE A 435 -9.72 -28.97 -17.91
CA ILE A 435 -9.75 -28.80 -19.37
C ILE A 435 -8.44 -28.16 -19.81
N SER A 436 -7.87 -28.62 -20.92
CA SER A 436 -6.60 -28.04 -21.39
C SER A 436 -6.77 -26.57 -21.75
N VAL A 437 -6.15 -25.66 -20.97
CA VAL A 437 -5.91 -24.29 -21.43
C VAL A 437 -4.88 -24.40 -22.55
N THR A 438 -5.39 -24.51 -23.78
CA THR A 438 -4.57 -24.60 -25.00
C THR A 438 -4.70 -23.38 -25.88
N ARG A 439 -5.58 -22.43 -25.47
CA ARG A 439 -5.85 -21.22 -26.24
C ARG A 439 -5.63 -20.00 -25.41
N GLU A 440 -5.15 -18.96 -26.05
CA GLU A 440 -4.92 -17.65 -25.43
C GLU A 440 -6.20 -17.04 -24.84
N GLU A 441 -7.35 -17.25 -25.49
CA GLU A 441 -8.66 -16.80 -25.02
C GLU A 441 -9.03 -17.44 -23.68
N GLU A 442 -8.83 -18.74 -23.52
CA GLU A 442 -9.09 -19.44 -22.25
C GLU A 442 -8.17 -18.97 -21.12
N LEU A 443 -6.90 -18.66 -21.43
CA LEU A 443 -5.98 -18.06 -20.47
C LEU A 443 -6.46 -16.66 -20.07
N ARG A 444 -6.92 -15.85 -21.03
CA ARG A 444 -7.46 -14.50 -20.79
C ARG A 444 -8.66 -14.55 -19.85
N ASP A 445 -9.65 -15.40 -20.14
CA ASP A 445 -10.86 -15.52 -19.32
C ASP A 445 -10.53 -15.87 -17.88
N ARG A 446 -9.60 -16.81 -17.66
CA ARG A 446 -9.16 -17.20 -16.31
C ARG A 446 -8.40 -16.08 -15.61
N VAL A 447 -7.54 -15.36 -16.31
CA VAL A 447 -6.82 -14.19 -15.76
C VAL A 447 -7.80 -13.08 -15.39
N GLU A 448 -8.86 -12.86 -16.17
CA GLU A 448 -9.89 -11.87 -15.85
C GLU A 448 -10.71 -12.28 -14.61
N CYS A 449 -11.04 -13.57 -14.46
CA CYS A 449 -11.65 -14.08 -13.23
C CYS A 449 -10.75 -13.86 -11.99
N LEU A 450 -9.47 -14.20 -12.10
CA LEU A 450 -8.51 -13.96 -11.01
C LEU A 450 -8.38 -12.46 -10.69
N ARG A 451 -8.38 -11.62 -11.72
CA ARG A 451 -8.37 -10.16 -11.56
C ARG A 451 -9.60 -9.67 -10.80
N ASP A 452 -10.79 -10.18 -11.11
CA ASP A 452 -12.02 -9.80 -10.41
C ASP A 452 -11.98 -10.23 -8.93
N ILE A 453 -11.45 -11.43 -8.64
CA ILE A 453 -11.28 -11.90 -7.26
C ILE A 453 -10.29 -11.03 -6.47
N PHE A 454 -9.17 -10.62 -7.06
CA PHE A 454 -8.11 -9.89 -6.36
C PHE A 454 -8.13 -8.36 -6.59
N LYS A 455 -9.19 -7.80 -7.18
CA LYS A 455 -9.28 -6.37 -7.55
C LYS A 455 -9.15 -5.39 -6.37
N PHE A 456 -9.45 -5.81 -5.15
CA PHE A 456 -9.27 -4.99 -3.95
C PHE A 456 -7.92 -5.19 -3.26
N GLU A 457 -7.11 -6.13 -3.77
CA GLU A 457 -5.79 -6.44 -3.22
C GLU A 457 -4.64 -5.77 -3.98
N PHE A 458 -4.82 -5.50 -5.27
CA PHE A 458 -3.77 -5.03 -6.16
C PHE A 458 -4.25 -3.93 -7.10
N PHE A 459 -3.32 -3.06 -7.50
CA PHE A 459 -3.54 -2.06 -8.55
C PHE A 459 -3.23 -2.71 -9.90
N PHE A 460 -4.26 -3.00 -10.67
CA PHE A 460 -4.11 -3.62 -11.98
C PHE A 460 -4.02 -2.56 -13.08
N ARG A 461 -3.10 -2.73 -14.01
CA ARG A 461 -3.09 -1.98 -15.26
C ARG A 461 -4.37 -2.25 -16.07
N PRO A 462 -4.67 -1.46 -17.13
CA PRO A 462 -5.75 -1.76 -18.06
C PRO A 462 -5.74 -3.23 -18.49
N LYS A 463 -6.93 -3.81 -18.71
CA LYS A 463 -7.08 -5.27 -18.91
C LYS A 463 -6.15 -5.83 -19.98
N ASP A 464 -6.08 -5.17 -21.14
CA ASP A 464 -5.28 -5.65 -22.27
C ASP A 464 -3.77 -5.55 -21.99
N GLU A 465 -3.32 -4.48 -21.34
CA GLU A 465 -1.92 -4.31 -20.94
C GLU A 465 -1.50 -5.36 -19.90
N PHE A 466 -2.34 -5.55 -18.88
CA PHE A 466 -2.07 -6.56 -17.85
C PHE A 466 -2.06 -7.97 -18.43
N PHE A 467 -3.00 -8.29 -19.33
CA PHE A 467 -3.02 -9.58 -19.98
C PHE A 467 -1.80 -9.78 -20.89
N ALA A 468 -1.36 -8.76 -21.62
CA ALA A 468 -0.14 -8.82 -22.42
C ALA A 468 1.10 -9.10 -21.53
N GLU A 469 1.19 -8.50 -20.34
CA GLU A 469 2.23 -8.81 -19.36
C GLU A 469 2.14 -10.26 -18.86
N VAL A 470 0.94 -10.73 -18.54
CA VAL A 470 0.72 -12.13 -18.13
C VAL A 470 1.13 -13.11 -19.25
N LEU A 471 0.75 -12.83 -20.48
CA LEU A 471 1.08 -13.66 -21.64
C LEU A 471 2.59 -13.69 -21.89
N GLN A 472 3.26 -12.55 -21.79
CA GLN A 472 4.72 -12.44 -21.91
C GLN A 472 5.45 -13.25 -20.83
N GLU A 473 5.05 -13.09 -19.57
CA GLU A 473 5.65 -13.83 -18.43
C GLU A 473 5.36 -15.34 -18.54
N THR A 474 4.15 -15.70 -18.95
CA THR A 474 3.75 -17.10 -19.15
C THR A 474 4.58 -17.76 -20.26
N SER A 475 4.67 -17.12 -21.42
CA SER A 475 5.38 -17.66 -22.60
C SER A 475 6.91 -17.75 -22.36
N ARG A 476 7.48 -16.78 -21.62
CA ARG A 476 8.89 -16.77 -21.23
C ARG A 476 9.25 -17.96 -20.34
N ARG A 477 8.36 -18.37 -19.45
CA ARG A 477 8.61 -19.36 -18.42
C ARG A 477 8.10 -20.75 -18.78
N TYR A 478 7.07 -20.82 -19.59
CA TYR A 478 6.39 -22.04 -20.03
C TYR A 478 6.27 -22.03 -21.56
N SER A 479 7.38 -22.25 -22.25
CA SER A 479 7.51 -22.06 -23.71
C SER A 479 6.52 -22.88 -24.55
N ASP A 480 5.98 -23.98 -24.01
CA ASP A 480 5.01 -24.86 -24.67
C ASP A 480 3.72 -24.98 -23.82
N TRP A 481 3.29 -23.87 -23.22
CA TRP A 481 2.08 -23.87 -22.38
C TRP A 481 0.82 -24.20 -23.17
N SER A 482 0.79 -23.89 -24.46
CA SER A 482 -0.30 -24.16 -25.38
C SER A 482 -0.21 -25.55 -26.06
N GLY A 483 0.82 -26.35 -25.82
CA GLY A 483 1.08 -27.65 -26.41
C GLY A 483 0.22 -28.82 -25.88
N GLY A 484 -0.83 -28.50 -25.11
CA GLY A 484 -1.77 -29.45 -24.56
C GLY A 484 -1.49 -29.88 -23.10
N LYS A 485 -2.48 -30.55 -22.49
CA LYS A 485 -2.53 -30.89 -21.04
C LYS A 485 -1.31 -31.64 -20.55
N THR A 486 -0.76 -32.58 -21.31
CA THR A 486 0.42 -33.36 -20.89
C THR A 486 1.68 -32.52 -20.86
N SER A 487 1.87 -31.66 -21.87
CA SER A 487 3.01 -30.73 -21.92
C SER A 487 2.93 -29.71 -20.78
N LEU A 488 1.77 -29.09 -20.57
CA LEU A 488 1.55 -28.13 -19.50
C LEU A 488 1.81 -28.74 -18.12
N LYS A 489 1.30 -29.94 -17.83
CA LYS A 489 1.59 -30.64 -16.56
C LYS A 489 3.08 -30.91 -16.38
N LYS A 490 3.80 -31.27 -17.44
CA LYS A 490 5.25 -31.49 -17.41
C LYS A 490 5.98 -30.19 -17.10
N GLN A 491 5.63 -29.10 -17.77
CA GLN A 491 6.27 -27.79 -17.58
C GLN A 491 5.98 -27.22 -16.18
N LEU A 492 4.73 -27.29 -15.69
CA LEU A 492 4.38 -26.91 -14.32
C LEU A 492 5.18 -27.71 -13.24
N ARG A 493 5.71 -28.89 -13.58
CA ARG A 493 6.58 -29.66 -12.69
C ARG A 493 8.05 -29.23 -12.75
N GLN A 494 8.52 -28.73 -13.86
CA GLN A 494 9.96 -28.54 -14.15
C GLN A 494 10.48 -27.12 -14.00
N SER A 495 9.62 -26.09 -14.07
CA SER A 495 10.07 -24.70 -14.18
C SER A 495 10.17 -23.98 -12.85
N PRO A 496 11.27 -23.34 -12.52
CA PRO A 496 11.46 -22.39 -11.45
C PRO A 496 11.82 -20.99 -12.00
N PRO A 497 11.70 -19.91 -11.20
CA PRO A 497 11.02 -19.83 -9.90
C PRO A 497 9.50 -19.79 -10.07
N ARG A 498 8.75 -20.17 -9.02
CA ARG A 498 7.28 -20.13 -9.02
C ARG A 498 6.78 -19.06 -8.08
N PHE A 499 5.80 -18.29 -8.52
CA PHE A 499 5.29 -17.15 -7.79
C PHE A 499 3.86 -17.34 -7.29
N GLY A 500 3.01 -18.11 -8.00
CA GLY A 500 1.60 -18.25 -7.67
C GLY A 500 1.35 -18.64 -6.21
N HIS A 501 2.02 -19.68 -5.72
CA HIS A 501 1.91 -20.12 -4.32
C HIS A 501 2.63 -19.18 -3.33
N ALA A 502 3.77 -18.60 -3.72
CA ALA A 502 4.55 -17.76 -2.83
C ALA A 502 3.90 -16.38 -2.57
N ILE A 503 3.07 -15.90 -3.50
CA ILE A 503 2.49 -14.57 -3.48
C ILE A 503 1.00 -14.61 -3.14
N LEU A 504 0.21 -15.45 -3.81
CA LEU A 504 -1.24 -15.41 -3.76
C LEU A 504 -1.85 -16.30 -2.68
N ARG A 505 -1.11 -17.29 -2.13
CA ARG A 505 -1.64 -18.25 -1.18
C ARG A 505 -2.34 -17.61 0.01
N SER A 506 -1.64 -16.74 0.74
CA SER A 506 -2.20 -16.17 1.97
C SER A 506 -3.47 -15.36 1.72
N ILE A 507 -3.57 -14.73 0.56
CA ILE A 507 -4.75 -13.97 0.14
C ILE A 507 -5.89 -14.91 -0.25
N ALA A 508 -5.61 -15.90 -1.09
CA ALA A 508 -6.61 -16.87 -1.56
C ALA A 508 -7.16 -17.70 -0.38
N GLU A 509 -6.31 -18.16 0.54
CA GLU A 509 -6.73 -18.87 1.73
C GLU A 509 -7.57 -17.99 2.67
N ALA A 510 -7.21 -16.70 2.83
CA ALA A 510 -8.02 -15.77 3.62
C ALA A 510 -9.41 -15.58 3.00
N TYR A 511 -9.48 -15.44 1.67
CA TYR A 511 -10.77 -15.35 0.95
C TYR A 511 -11.56 -16.66 1.04
N TYR A 512 -10.87 -17.79 1.08
CA TYR A 512 -11.50 -19.10 1.30
C TYR A 512 -12.16 -19.19 2.68
N VAL A 513 -11.50 -18.69 3.73
CA VAL A 513 -12.13 -18.60 5.07
C VAL A 513 -13.40 -17.75 5.01
N VAL A 514 -13.33 -16.56 4.38
CA VAL A 514 -14.50 -15.69 4.19
C VAL A 514 -15.63 -16.41 3.45
N ALA A 515 -15.31 -17.08 2.34
CA ALA A 515 -16.28 -17.74 1.48
C ALA A 515 -16.96 -18.94 2.17
N VAL A 516 -16.20 -19.76 2.92
CA VAL A 516 -16.71 -20.87 3.71
C VAL A 516 -17.73 -20.38 4.73
N VAL A 517 -17.35 -19.42 5.57
CA VAL A 517 -18.24 -18.93 6.63
C VAL A 517 -19.47 -18.23 6.07
N LEU A 518 -19.32 -17.41 4.98
CA LEU A 518 -20.48 -16.82 4.30
C LEU A 518 -21.43 -17.89 3.73
N SER A 519 -20.90 -18.99 3.17
CA SER A 519 -21.72 -20.09 2.66
C SER A 519 -22.47 -20.81 3.78
N GLU A 520 -21.85 -20.99 4.95
CA GLU A 520 -22.48 -21.60 6.13
C GLU A 520 -23.62 -20.75 6.72
N LEU A 521 -23.54 -19.42 6.61
CA LEU A 521 -24.63 -18.51 7.01
C LEU A 521 -25.90 -18.61 6.14
N GLY A 522 -25.83 -19.26 4.97
CA GLY A 522 -26.97 -19.39 4.05
C GLY A 522 -27.55 -18.02 3.66
N GLU A 523 -28.77 -17.70 4.12
CA GLU A 523 -29.47 -16.45 3.83
C GLU A 523 -29.29 -15.37 4.94
N GLU A 524 -28.54 -15.63 6.02
CA GLU A 524 -28.37 -14.67 7.10
C GLU A 524 -27.56 -13.45 6.65
N PRO A 525 -28.05 -12.20 6.86
CA PRO A 525 -27.33 -11.02 6.44
C PRO A 525 -26.13 -10.69 7.34
N VAL A 526 -25.07 -10.13 6.74
CA VAL A 526 -23.93 -9.56 7.46
C VAL A 526 -24.05 -8.02 7.43
N THR A 527 -24.52 -7.42 8.52
CA THR A 527 -24.77 -5.98 8.63
C THR A 527 -23.55 -5.19 9.10
N ASP A 528 -22.61 -5.78 9.82
CA ASP A 528 -21.37 -5.19 10.29
C ASP A 528 -20.16 -5.98 9.78
N ALA A 529 -19.72 -5.66 8.56
CA ALA A 529 -18.58 -6.31 7.92
C ALA A 529 -17.28 -6.16 8.72
N LYS A 530 -17.10 -5.03 9.45
CA LYS A 530 -15.89 -4.78 10.23
C LYS A 530 -15.83 -5.70 11.46
N ARG A 531 -16.93 -5.87 12.16
CA ARG A 531 -17.03 -6.80 13.28
C ARG A 531 -16.89 -8.23 12.78
N PHE A 532 -17.58 -8.56 11.70
CA PHE A 532 -17.54 -9.89 11.10
C PHE A 532 -16.13 -10.29 10.67
N ALA A 533 -15.31 -9.36 10.10
CA ALA A 533 -13.91 -9.64 9.80
C ALA A 533 -13.08 -10.05 11.03
N ALA A 534 -13.38 -9.50 12.20
CA ALA A 534 -12.72 -9.89 13.44
C ALA A 534 -13.22 -11.26 13.94
N ASP A 535 -14.52 -11.54 13.80
CA ASP A 535 -15.13 -12.80 14.19
C ASP A 535 -14.60 -13.99 13.35
N LEU A 536 -14.18 -13.75 12.09
CA LEU A 536 -13.56 -14.76 11.21
C LEU A 536 -12.19 -15.26 11.67
N LEU A 537 -11.54 -14.59 12.63
CA LEU A 537 -10.23 -15.05 13.14
C LEU A 537 -10.30 -16.43 13.81
N GLN A 538 -11.40 -16.78 14.47
CA GLN A 538 -11.56 -18.08 15.10
C GLN A 538 -11.82 -19.20 14.09
N PRO A 539 -12.78 -19.07 13.13
CA PRO A 539 -12.90 -20.00 12.01
C PRO A 539 -11.60 -20.21 11.24
N GLY A 540 -10.85 -19.11 10.95
CA GLY A 540 -9.54 -19.21 10.30
C GLY A 540 -8.54 -20.07 11.08
N ARG A 541 -8.47 -19.92 12.41
CA ARG A 541 -7.63 -20.76 13.26
C ARG A 541 -8.07 -22.22 13.27
N GLU A 542 -9.38 -22.47 13.32
CA GLU A 542 -9.92 -23.82 13.20
C GLU A 542 -9.52 -24.47 11.87
N MET A 543 -9.72 -23.75 10.76
CA MET A 543 -9.36 -24.24 9.42
C MET A 543 -7.86 -24.52 9.28
N LEU A 544 -6.98 -23.71 9.93
CA LEU A 544 -5.55 -23.99 9.99
C LEU A 544 -5.25 -25.29 10.75
N LEU A 545 -5.85 -25.47 11.93
CA LEU A 545 -5.68 -26.70 12.72
C LEU A 545 -6.18 -27.94 11.98
N ARG A 546 -7.24 -27.80 11.19
CA ARG A 546 -7.79 -28.86 10.30
C ARG A 546 -7.01 -29.03 9.00
N ARG A 547 -5.96 -28.21 8.76
CA ARG A 547 -5.15 -28.19 7.55
C ARG A 547 -5.96 -27.91 6.27
N GLN A 548 -7.03 -27.15 6.39
CA GLN A 548 -7.81 -26.63 5.26
C GLN A 548 -7.15 -25.38 4.64
N ILE A 549 -6.37 -24.65 5.44
CA ILE A 549 -5.44 -23.61 5.03
C ILE A 549 -4.04 -23.95 5.56
N SER A 550 -3.00 -23.37 4.95
CA SER A 550 -1.61 -23.82 5.16
C SER A 550 -0.84 -23.01 6.17
N GLY A 551 -1.14 -21.73 6.40
CA GLY A 551 -0.27 -20.87 7.19
C GLY A 551 -0.97 -19.76 7.97
N GLU A 552 -0.33 -19.37 9.09
CA GLU A 552 -0.75 -18.25 9.95
C GLU A 552 -0.88 -16.92 9.16
N SER A 553 -0.13 -16.73 8.09
CA SER A 553 -0.20 -15.52 7.25
C SER A 553 -1.54 -15.34 6.53
N SER A 554 -2.38 -16.37 6.50
CA SER A 554 -3.76 -16.34 5.95
C SER A 554 -4.78 -15.91 7.00
N ILE A 555 -4.41 -15.87 8.29
CA ILE A 555 -5.29 -15.49 9.40
C ILE A 555 -5.07 -14.01 9.73
N SER A 556 -5.76 -13.15 9.01
CA SER A 556 -5.59 -11.70 9.11
C SER A 556 -6.92 -10.98 8.97
N SER A 557 -7.30 -10.19 9.98
CA SER A 557 -8.49 -9.35 9.93
C SER A 557 -8.48 -8.35 8.76
N ASP A 558 -7.30 -7.93 8.32
CA ASP A 558 -7.16 -7.03 7.17
C ASP A 558 -7.46 -7.75 5.84
N LEU A 559 -6.96 -8.98 5.66
CA LEU A 559 -7.27 -9.79 4.46
C LEU A 559 -8.74 -10.20 4.44
N TYR A 560 -9.32 -10.54 5.60
CA TYR A 560 -10.76 -10.84 5.70
C TYR A 560 -11.61 -9.62 5.38
N ALA A 561 -11.22 -8.44 5.84
CA ALA A 561 -11.93 -7.20 5.50
C ALA A 561 -11.93 -6.94 3.98
N THR A 562 -10.82 -7.22 3.28
CA THR A 562 -10.75 -7.09 1.82
C THR A 562 -11.59 -8.15 1.10
N GLY A 563 -11.59 -9.40 1.59
CA GLY A 563 -12.47 -10.46 1.08
C GLY A 563 -13.95 -10.13 1.28
N LEU A 564 -14.32 -9.54 2.42
CA LEU A 564 -15.68 -9.07 2.68
C LEU A 564 -16.04 -7.86 1.81
N GLN A 565 -15.10 -6.99 1.48
CA GLN A 565 -15.31 -5.90 0.53
C GLN A 565 -15.65 -6.45 -0.87
N LEU A 566 -15.00 -7.52 -1.31
CA LEU A 566 -15.35 -8.22 -2.53
C LEU A 566 -16.75 -8.84 -2.44
N ALA A 567 -17.06 -9.52 -1.34
CA ALA A 567 -18.38 -10.09 -1.10
C ALA A 567 -19.48 -9.02 -1.10
N GLN A 568 -19.24 -7.87 -0.48
CA GLN A 568 -20.15 -6.72 -0.49
C GLN A 568 -20.37 -6.19 -1.90
N HIS A 569 -19.30 -6.01 -2.68
CA HIS A 569 -19.39 -5.55 -4.06
C HIS A 569 -20.19 -6.51 -4.96
N ARG A 570 -20.19 -7.80 -4.64
CA ARG A 570 -20.95 -8.85 -5.33
C ARG A 570 -22.37 -9.04 -4.77
N GLY A 571 -22.81 -8.19 -3.82
CA GLY A 571 -24.16 -8.30 -3.21
C GLY A 571 -24.33 -9.51 -2.28
N LEU A 572 -23.23 -10.06 -1.73
CA LEU A 572 -23.26 -11.29 -0.94
C LEU A 572 -23.39 -11.06 0.60
N LEU A 573 -23.45 -9.81 1.07
CA LEU A 573 -23.57 -9.52 2.49
C LEU A 573 -25.02 -9.27 2.93
N ILE A 574 -25.80 -8.57 2.11
CA ILE A 574 -27.18 -8.16 2.44
C ILE A 574 -28.09 -8.60 1.28
N PRO A 575 -29.31 -9.11 1.56
CA PRO A 575 -30.26 -9.48 0.53
C PRO A 575 -30.61 -8.26 -0.36
N ASP A 576 -30.40 -8.40 -1.66
CA ASP A 576 -30.73 -7.39 -2.67
C ASP A 576 -31.56 -8.03 -3.79
N GLY A 577 -32.64 -8.73 -3.40
CA GLY A 577 -33.50 -9.45 -4.33
C GLY A 577 -32.89 -10.69 -4.99
N GLN A 578 -31.63 -11.01 -4.67
CA GLN A 578 -30.92 -12.21 -5.12
C GLN A 578 -30.90 -13.29 -4.02
N ASN A 579 -30.80 -14.56 -4.42
CA ASN A 579 -30.62 -15.67 -3.49
C ASN A 579 -29.18 -15.64 -2.95
N LEU A 580 -29.01 -15.16 -1.71
CA LEU A 580 -27.71 -15.04 -1.06
C LEU A 580 -26.98 -16.38 -0.94
N ALA A 581 -27.68 -17.43 -0.55
CA ALA A 581 -27.08 -18.75 -0.37
C ALA A 581 -26.51 -19.31 -1.68
N ALA A 582 -27.20 -19.10 -2.79
CA ALA A 582 -26.72 -19.52 -4.11
C ALA A 582 -25.48 -18.71 -4.52
N GLY A 583 -25.52 -17.37 -4.40
CA GLY A 583 -24.39 -16.50 -4.72
C GLY A 583 -23.15 -16.77 -3.86
N ARG A 584 -23.34 -17.01 -2.57
CA ARG A 584 -22.27 -17.38 -1.62
C ARG A 584 -21.62 -18.72 -1.95
N ARG A 585 -22.42 -19.68 -2.44
CA ARG A 585 -21.90 -20.98 -2.88
C ARG A 585 -21.04 -20.84 -4.15
N VAL A 586 -21.50 -20.06 -5.13
CA VAL A 586 -20.70 -19.77 -6.33
C VAL A 586 -19.37 -19.11 -5.96
N PHE A 587 -19.40 -18.13 -5.05
CA PHE A 587 -18.19 -17.49 -4.57
C PHE A 587 -17.23 -18.47 -3.86
N LEU A 588 -17.78 -19.39 -3.06
CA LEU A 588 -16.99 -20.45 -2.43
C LEU A 588 -16.33 -21.37 -3.47
N ASP A 589 -17.07 -21.79 -4.49
CA ASP A 589 -16.56 -22.69 -5.52
C ASP A 589 -15.43 -22.02 -6.32
N GLU A 590 -15.56 -20.74 -6.70
CA GLU A 590 -14.53 -19.97 -7.40
C GLU A 590 -13.24 -19.87 -6.56
N VAL A 591 -13.36 -19.50 -5.29
CA VAL A 591 -12.19 -19.34 -4.41
C VAL A 591 -11.55 -20.69 -4.10
N TYR A 592 -12.34 -21.75 -3.93
CA TYR A 592 -11.85 -23.11 -3.72
C TYR A 592 -11.04 -23.63 -4.93
N GLU A 593 -11.48 -23.33 -6.16
CA GLU A 593 -10.72 -23.66 -7.37
C GLU A 593 -9.34 -23.00 -7.39
N ILE A 594 -9.28 -21.72 -7.01
CA ILE A 594 -8.02 -20.96 -6.91
C ILE A 594 -7.09 -21.57 -5.85
N VAL A 595 -7.59 -21.88 -4.66
CA VAL A 595 -6.81 -22.50 -3.58
C VAL A 595 -6.29 -23.86 -4.01
N THR A 596 -7.11 -24.65 -4.70
CA THR A 596 -6.73 -25.97 -5.24
C THR A 596 -5.60 -25.86 -6.26
N ALA A 597 -5.69 -24.88 -7.18
CA ALA A 597 -4.63 -24.62 -8.15
C ALA A 597 -3.31 -24.18 -7.47
N ILE A 598 -3.38 -23.33 -6.46
CA ILE A 598 -2.22 -22.91 -5.67
C ILE A 598 -1.59 -24.11 -4.94
N ASN A 599 -2.38 -25.00 -4.39
CA ASN A 599 -1.89 -26.22 -3.72
C ASN A 599 -1.24 -27.18 -4.73
N LEU A 600 -1.74 -27.28 -5.94
CA LEU A 600 -1.09 -28.04 -7.02
C LEU A 600 0.29 -27.45 -7.37
N LEU A 601 0.40 -26.13 -7.50
CA LEU A 601 1.68 -25.44 -7.74
C LEU A 601 2.68 -25.72 -6.61
N GLN A 602 2.24 -25.67 -5.34
CA GLN A 602 3.06 -25.94 -4.18
C GLN A 602 3.54 -27.40 -4.14
N SER A 603 2.64 -28.35 -4.38
CA SER A 603 3.01 -29.77 -4.36
C SER A 603 4.05 -30.10 -5.44
N ASN A 604 3.92 -29.47 -6.61
CA ASN A 604 4.89 -29.59 -7.70
C ASN A 604 6.23 -28.91 -7.34
N TYR A 605 6.20 -27.77 -6.62
CA TYR A 605 7.39 -27.09 -6.12
C TYR A 605 8.13 -27.99 -5.11
N ASN A 606 7.41 -28.57 -4.16
CA ASN A 606 7.99 -29.46 -3.16
C ASN A 606 8.63 -30.71 -3.80
N ARG A 607 8.01 -31.32 -4.81
CA ARG A 607 8.59 -32.49 -5.52
C ARG A 607 9.88 -32.16 -6.26
N ALA A 608 10.00 -30.98 -6.87
CA ALA A 608 11.20 -30.57 -7.58
C ALA A 608 12.46 -30.51 -6.69
N TRP A 609 12.27 -30.37 -5.37
CA TRP A 609 13.37 -30.38 -4.40
C TRP A 609 13.93 -31.79 -4.12
N PHE A 610 13.12 -32.82 -4.26
CA PHE A 610 13.57 -34.20 -4.02
C PHE A 610 14.24 -34.82 -5.24
N THR A 611 14.15 -34.19 -6.42
CA THR A 611 14.67 -34.71 -7.68
C THR A 611 15.90 -33.92 -8.19
N SER A 612 16.26 -32.83 -7.55
CA SER A 612 17.43 -31.99 -7.83
C SER A 612 18.52 -32.14 -6.74
#